data_211a95229bcc82e7f606dbbc2b5956e2
#
_entry.id   211a95229bcc82e7f606dbbc2b5956e2
#
_cell.length_a   1.000
_cell.length_b   1.000
_cell.length_c   1.000
_cell.angle_alpha   90.00
_cell.angle_beta   90.00
_cell.angle_gamma   90.00
#
_symmetry.space_group_name_H-M   'P 1'
#
loop_
_entity.id
_entity.type
_entity.pdbx_description
1 polymer ?
#
loop_
_entity_poly.entity_id
_entity_poly.type
_entity_poly.pdbx_seq_one_letter_code
_entity_poly.pdbx_strand_id
1 'polypeptide(L)'
;MKNNLIHSFSKDQFQSVIDSRIEQVVNHYFDSEDTYVFVEGPRWSTLGFEKIAKGWRAYDDSPINVKDIRTIEGPFGREDNSMAWIGQIIEMDVLINETLKTVKFRGTFVLRKCEDSNWRIEHEHFSQPAEDPYGTGDWLESE
;
A
#
# COMPACT_ATOMS: atom_id res chain seq x y z
N MET A 1 13.95 -8.90 17.76
CA MET A 1 12.74 -9.70 17.55
C MET A 1 12.53 -9.96 16.09
N LYS A 2 12.17 -11.17 15.78
CA LYS A 2 11.79 -11.49 14.42
C LYS A 2 10.53 -10.72 14.06
N ASN A 3 10.34 -10.43 12.82
CA ASN A 3 9.13 -9.82 12.29
C ASN A 3 8.91 -8.36 12.64
N ASN A 4 9.89 -7.72 13.28
CA ASN A 4 9.74 -6.30 13.54
C ASN A 4 9.53 -5.51 12.26
N LEU A 5 10.30 -5.82 11.22
CA LEU A 5 10.16 -5.13 9.94
C LEU A 5 8.76 -5.33 9.37
N ILE A 6 8.26 -6.56 9.39
CA ILE A 6 6.97 -6.89 8.78
C ILE A 6 5.85 -6.07 9.42
N HIS A 7 5.87 -5.93 10.74
CA HIS A 7 4.84 -5.16 11.43
C HIS A 7 5.12 -3.66 11.39
N SER A 8 6.37 -3.26 11.64
CA SER A 8 6.70 -1.85 11.79
C SER A 8 6.62 -1.08 10.48
N PHE A 9 7.02 -1.69 9.37
CA PHE A 9 7.00 -0.97 8.10
C PHE A 9 5.58 -0.58 7.71
N SER A 10 4.65 -1.54 7.74
CA SER A 10 3.26 -1.26 7.41
C SER A 10 2.67 -0.22 8.34
N LYS A 11 2.93 -0.37 9.64
CA LYS A 11 2.42 0.58 10.63
C LYS A 11 2.92 1.99 10.37
N ASP A 12 4.22 2.12 10.10
CA ASP A 12 4.82 3.43 9.85
C ASP A 12 4.28 4.07 8.58
N GLN A 13 4.15 3.28 7.51
CA GLN A 13 3.62 3.80 6.26
C GLN A 13 2.17 4.25 6.42
N PHE A 14 1.34 3.40 7.00
CA PHE A 14 -0.07 3.72 7.18
C PHE A 14 -0.24 4.92 8.12
N GLN A 15 0.53 4.99 9.19
CA GLN A 15 0.44 6.12 10.11
C GLN A 15 0.85 7.42 9.42
N SER A 16 1.87 7.36 8.57
CA SER A 16 2.29 8.54 7.80
C SER A 16 1.18 9.04 6.88
N VAL A 17 0.43 8.11 6.26
CA VAL A 17 -0.72 8.47 5.44
C VAL A 17 -1.81 9.12 6.30
N ILE A 18 -2.14 8.52 7.42
CA ILE A 18 -3.17 9.03 8.34
C ILE A 18 -2.82 10.44 8.81
N ASP A 19 -1.56 10.65 9.13
CA ASP A 19 -1.08 11.93 9.67
C ASP A 19 -0.77 12.95 8.59
N SER A 20 -1.00 12.61 7.32
CA SER A 20 -0.73 13.48 6.17
C SER A 20 0.73 13.92 6.08
N ARG A 21 1.65 13.06 6.53
CA ARG A 21 3.08 13.31 6.38
C ARG A 21 3.53 12.77 5.02
N ILE A 22 3.15 13.49 3.97
CA ILE A 22 3.29 13.00 2.59
C ILE A 22 4.74 12.78 2.19
N GLU A 23 5.65 13.67 2.57
CA GLU A 23 7.05 13.46 2.19
C GLU A 23 7.65 12.23 2.88
N GLN A 24 7.17 11.89 4.07
CA GLN A 24 7.59 10.66 4.73
C GLN A 24 7.02 9.44 4.02
N VAL A 25 5.77 9.50 3.57
CA VAL A 25 5.18 8.44 2.76
C VAL A 25 6.01 8.22 1.50
N VAL A 26 6.36 9.30 0.82
CA VAL A 26 7.16 9.25 -0.41
C VAL A 26 8.55 8.67 -0.12
N ASN A 27 9.16 9.04 1.00
CA ASN A 27 10.50 8.54 1.35
C ASN A 27 10.53 7.05 1.65
N HIS A 28 9.38 6.42 1.87
CA HIS A 28 9.32 4.96 2.03
C HIS A 28 9.38 4.21 0.71
N TYR A 29 9.42 4.91 -0.43
CA TYR A 29 9.57 4.29 -1.74
C TYR A 29 11.02 4.38 -2.21
N PHE A 30 11.46 3.33 -2.89
CA PHE A 30 12.80 3.31 -3.46
C PHE A 30 12.87 4.31 -4.61
N ASP A 31 13.87 5.18 -4.57
CA ASP A 31 14.03 6.24 -5.57
C ASP A 31 14.70 5.66 -6.81
N SER A 32 13.91 5.14 -7.72
CA SER A 32 14.37 4.53 -8.96
C SER A 32 13.31 4.67 -10.03
N GLU A 33 13.73 4.79 -11.27
CA GLU A 33 12.79 4.79 -12.38
C GLU A 33 12.17 3.41 -12.61
N ASP A 34 12.69 2.38 -11.93
CA ASP A 34 12.19 1.01 -12.04
C ASP A 34 11.22 0.64 -10.90
N THR A 35 11.03 1.51 -9.93
CA THR A 35 10.05 1.27 -8.86
C THR A 35 8.65 1.25 -9.50
N TYR A 36 7.88 0.20 -9.21
CA TYR A 36 6.70 -0.12 -9.98
C TYR A 36 5.57 -0.51 -9.04
N VAL A 37 4.40 0.12 -9.19
CA VAL A 37 3.31 -0.12 -8.27
C VAL A 37 1.97 -0.24 -8.98
N PHE A 38 1.07 -1.02 -8.37
CA PHE A 38 -0.32 -1.09 -8.73
C PHE A 38 -1.10 -0.52 -7.56
N VAL A 39 -1.79 0.57 -7.79
CA VAL A 39 -2.61 1.16 -6.73
C VAL A 39 -4.06 1.14 -7.14
N GLU A 40 -4.92 1.19 -6.15
CA GLU A 40 -6.36 1.22 -6.41
C GLU A 40 -6.71 2.47 -7.21
N GLY A 41 -7.72 2.34 -8.06
CA GLY A 41 -8.16 3.43 -8.90
C GLY A 41 -8.15 3.03 -10.38
N PRO A 42 -8.32 3.99 -11.27
CA PRO A 42 -8.55 3.67 -12.68
C PRO A 42 -7.30 3.37 -13.48
N ARG A 43 -6.10 3.56 -12.92
CA ARG A 43 -4.87 3.29 -13.65
C ARG A 43 -4.50 1.82 -13.57
N TRP A 44 -3.88 1.32 -14.64
CA TRP A 44 -3.34 -0.03 -14.61
C TRP A 44 -2.05 -0.12 -13.80
N SER A 45 -1.20 0.90 -13.88
CA SER A 45 0.09 0.84 -13.20
C SER A 45 0.70 2.24 -13.07
N THR A 46 1.69 2.34 -12.19
CA THR A 46 2.52 3.54 -12.06
C THR A 46 3.98 3.09 -12.05
N LEU A 47 4.75 3.57 -12.99
CA LEU A 47 6.17 3.21 -13.12
C LEU A 47 7.04 4.42 -12.84
N GLY A 48 7.98 4.25 -11.90
CA GLY A 48 8.98 5.24 -11.58
C GLY A 48 8.65 6.05 -10.34
N PHE A 49 9.69 6.28 -9.54
CA PHE A 49 9.57 7.01 -8.29
C PHE A 49 8.92 8.38 -8.47
N GLU A 50 9.29 9.11 -9.54
CA GLU A 50 8.79 10.47 -9.74
C GLU A 50 7.27 10.49 -9.91
N LYS A 51 6.72 9.53 -10.65
CA LYS A 51 5.27 9.45 -10.82
C LYS A 51 4.57 9.04 -9.53
N ILE A 52 5.18 8.14 -8.77
CA ILE A 52 4.63 7.70 -7.49
C ILE A 52 4.57 8.89 -6.53
N ALA A 53 5.66 9.65 -6.43
CA ALA A 53 5.73 10.83 -5.58
C ALA A 53 4.69 11.87 -5.99
N LYS A 54 4.57 12.10 -7.29
CA LYS A 54 3.58 13.03 -7.82
C LYS A 54 2.16 12.62 -7.42
N GLY A 55 1.88 11.32 -7.47
CA GLY A 55 0.58 10.79 -7.08
C GLY A 55 0.27 11.07 -5.61
N TRP A 56 1.22 10.82 -4.72
CA TRP A 56 1.03 11.08 -3.30
C TRP A 56 0.84 12.57 -3.01
N ARG A 57 1.61 13.43 -3.69
CA ARG A 57 1.46 14.88 -3.51
C ARG A 57 0.12 15.36 -4.03
N ALA A 58 -0.38 14.76 -5.12
CA ALA A 58 -1.72 15.07 -5.62
C ALA A 58 -2.80 14.61 -4.65
N TYR A 59 -2.60 13.47 -3.99
CA TYR A 59 -3.52 13.01 -2.96
C TYR A 59 -3.65 14.04 -1.84
N ASP A 60 -2.54 14.65 -1.43
CA ASP A 60 -2.53 15.63 -0.34
C ASP A 60 -3.42 16.85 -0.66
N ASP A 61 -3.54 17.16 -1.93
CA ASP A 61 -4.36 18.30 -2.40
C ASP A 61 -5.78 17.88 -2.82
N SER A 62 -6.11 16.61 -2.70
CA SER A 62 -7.40 16.09 -3.17
C SER A 62 -8.46 16.19 -2.07
N PRO A 63 -9.74 15.97 -2.42
CA PRO A 63 -10.79 15.94 -1.41
C PRO A 63 -10.82 14.67 -0.58
N ILE A 64 -9.93 13.72 -0.87
CA ILE A 64 -9.86 12.44 -0.15
C ILE A 64 -8.96 12.58 1.06
N ASN A 65 -9.43 12.14 2.23
CA ASN A 65 -8.66 12.22 3.44
C ASN A 65 -8.79 10.90 4.20
N VAL A 66 -7.69 10.15 4.29
CA VAL A 66 -7.66 8.88 5.00
C VAL A 66 -7.58 9.18 6.49
N LYS A 67 -8.58 8.73 7.23
CA LYS A 67 -8.69 9.00 8.67
C LYS A 67 -8.14 7.87 9.51
N ASP A 68 -8.21 6.64 9.01
CA ASP A 68 -7.74 5.48 9.75
C ASP A 68 -7.47 4.35 8.78
N ILE A 69 -6.50 3.51 9.12
CA ILE A 69 -6.16 2.29 8.37
C ILE A 69 -5.94 1.19 9.39
N ARG A 70 -6.70 0.11 9.26
CA ARG A 70 -6.62 -1.04 10.17
C ARG A 70 -6.25 -2.27 9.39
N THR A 71 -5.30 -3.04 9.90
CA THR A 71 -5.00 -4.36 9.34
C THR A 71 -5.97 -5.35 9.96
N ILE A 72 -6.78 -5.99 9.13
CA ILE A 72 -7.77 -6.96 9.62
C ILE A 72 -7.33 -8.41 9.37
N GLU A 73 -6.33 -8.60 8.52
CA GLU A 73 -5.73 -9.91 8.31
C GLU A 73 -4.25 -9.71 8.02
N GLY A 74 -3.39 -10.37 8.80
CA GLY A 74 -1.96 -10.17 8.72
C GLY A 74 -1.47 -9.08 9.67
N PRO A 75 -0.36 -8.42 9.38
CA PRO A 75 0.47 -8.62 8.19
C PRO A 75 1.24 -9.94 8.25
N PHE A 76 1.38 -10.57 7.10
CA PHE A 76 2.22 -11.73 6.91
C PHE A 76 3.39 -11.33 6.02
N GLY A 77 4.51 -12.00 6.19
CA GLY A 77 5.64 -11.68 5.35
C GLY A 77 6.90 -12.41 5.74
N ARG A 78 7.95 -12.10 5.01
CA ARG A 78 9.28 -12.68 5.27
C ARG A 78 10.33 -11.69 4.81
N GLU A 79 11.44 -11.65 5.54
CA GLU A 79 12.57 -10.83 5.14
C GLU A 79 13.83 -11.69 5.06
N ASP A 80 14.73 -11.31 4.15
CA ASP A 80 16.11 -11.81 4.17
C ASP A 80 17.04 -10.60 4.17
N ASN A 81 18.29 -10.79 3.75
CA ASN A 81 19.29 -9.73 3.87
C ASN A 81 19.03 -8.53 2.97
N SER A 82 18.29 -8.69 1.88
CA SER A 82 18.16 -7.64 0.88
C SER A 82 16.73 -7.37 0.47
N MET A 83 15.81 -8.26 0.79
CA MET A 83 14.45 -8.19 0.28
C MET A 83 13.45 -8.68 1.30
N ALA A 84 12.24 -8.13 1.24
CA ALA A 84 11.15 -8.57 2.11
C ALA A 84 9.83 -8.42 1.36
N TRP A 85 8.83 -9.21 1.77
CA TRP A 85 7.49 -8.98 1.29
C TRP A 85 6.53 -8.96 2.48
N ILE A 86 5.47 -8.17 2.36
CA ILE A 86 4.44 -8.05 3.39
C ILE A 86 3.09 -8.06 2.69
N GLY A 87 2.19 -8.96 3.12
CA GLY A 87 0.84 -9.01 2.57
C GLY A 87 -0.18 -8.89 3.68
N GLN A 88 -1.30 -8.24 3.40
CA GLN A 88 -2.31 -8.01 4.41
C GLN A 88 -3.62 -7.55 3.79
N ILE A 89 -4.67 -7.63 4.58
CA ILE A 89 -5.95 -7.04 4.22
C ILE A 89 -6.20 -5.89 5.19
N ILE A 90 -6.58 -4.75 4.64
CA ILE A 90 -6.82 -3.55 5.44
C ILE A 90 -8.22 -3.01 5.20
N GLU A 91 -8.70 -2.30 6.21
CA GLU A 91 -9.87 -1.44 6.06
C GLU A 91 -9.44 -0.02 6.32
N MET A 92 -9.96 0.91 5.53
CA MET A 92 -9.66 2.32 5.68
C MET A 92 -10.94 3.09 5.88
N ASP A 93 -10.91 4.05 6.81
CA ASP A 93 -11.96 5.04 6.92
C ASP A 93 -11.48 6.27 6.18
N VAL A 94 -12.24 6.67 5.18
CA VAL A 94 -11.88 7.74 4.27
C VAL A 94 -12.97 8.79 4.28
N LEU A 95 -12.57 10.03 4.49
CA LEU A 95 -13.48 11.16 4.42
C LEU A 95 -13.38 11.78 3.04
N ILE A 96 -14.50 11.84 2.33
CA ILE A 96 -14.56 12.38 0.97
C ILE A 96 -15.67 13.41 0.96
N ASN A 97 -15.28 14.69 0.83
CA ASN A 97 -16.26 15.79 0.80
C ASN A 97 -17.26 15.68 1.96
N GLU A 98 -16.74 15.49 3.18
CA GLU A 98 -17.53 15.42 4.41
C GLU A 98 -18.35 14.14 4.58
N THR A 99 -18.21 13.18 3.68
CA THR A 99 -18.85 11.87 3.82
C THR A 99 -17.82 10.84 4.21
N LEU A 100 -18.05 10.16 5.33
CA LEU A 100 -17.15 9.11 5.80
C LEU A 100 -17.54 7.80 5.13
N LYS A 101 -16.53 7.09 4.61
CA LYS A 101 -16.74 5.84 3.91
C LYS A 101 -15.66 4.85 4.37
N THR A 102 -16.05 3.61 4.58
CA THR A 102 -15.10 2.54 4.91
C THR A 102 -14.89 1.69 3.67
N VAL A 103 -13.63 1.50 3.29
CA VAL A 103 -13.26 0.70 2.12
C VAL A 103 -12.27 -0.37 2.55
N LYS A 104 -12.24 -1.46 1.80
CA LYS A 104 -11.40 -2.62 2.12
C LYS A 104 -10.53 -2.94 0.93
N PHE A 105 -9.25 -3.20 1.19
CA PHE A 105 -8.27 -3.53 0.15
C PHE A 105 -7.39 -4.68 0.60
N ARG A 106 -6.85 -5.38 -0.36
CA ARG A 106 -5.74 -6.30 -0.12
C ARG A 106 -4.48 -5.62 -0.65
N GLY A 107 -3.37 -5.77 0.06
CA GLY A 107 -2.16 -5.07 -0.32
C GLY A 107 -0.92 -5.86 -0.04
N THR A 108 0.07 -5.69 -0.92
CA THR A 108 1.37 -6.29 -0.77
C THR A 108 2.43 -5.22 -0.95
N PHE A 109 3.40 -5.19 -0.04
CA PHE A 109 4.64 -4.43 -0.22
C PHE A 109 5.76 -5.41 -0.53
N VAL A 110 6.57 -5.10 -1.53
CA VAL A 110 7.85 -5.76 -1.74
C VAL A 110 8.91 -4.72 -1.45
N LEU A 111 9.76 -5.01 -0.47
CA LEU A 111 10.73 -4.05 0.03
C LEU A 111 12.13 -4.46 -0.36
N ARG A 112 13.00 -3.46 -0.52
CA ARG A 112 14.42 -3.70 -0.66
C ARG A 112 15.18 -2.96 0.42
N LYS A 113 16.27 -3.56 0.88
CA LYS A 113 17.15 -2.90 1.82
C LYS A 113 18.12 -2.02 1.03
N CYS A 114 18.10 -0.75 1.34
CA CYS A 114 18.92 0.23 0.61
C CYS A 114 20.30 0.40 1.24
N GLU A 115 21.17 1.14 0.56
CA GLU A 115 22.55 1.30 1.00
C GLU A 115 22.66 1.99 2.37
N ASP A 116 21.67 2.82 2.70
CA ASP A 116 21.63 3.48 4.01
C ASP A 116 21.03 2.58 5.10
N SER A 117 20.84 1.31 4.83
CA SER A 117 20.26 0.30 5.72
C SER A 117 18.78 0.49 5.98
N ASN A 118 18.13 1.42 5.32
CA ASN A 118 16.69 1.57 5.41
C ASN A 118 15.99 0.71 4.37
N TRP A 119 14.79 0.26 4.72
CA TRP A 119 13.96 -0.52 3.82
C TRP A 119 13.02 0.42 3.06
N ARG A 120 12.85 0.17 1.75
CA ARG A 120 11.95 0.97 0.91
C ARG A 120 11.17 0.09 -0.03
N ILE A 121 10.01 0.58 -0.44
CA ILE A 121 9.13 -0.14 -1.35
C ILE A 121 9.69 -0.11 -2.75
N GLU A 122 9.91 -1.28 -3.30
CA GLU A 122 10.32 -1.48 -4.68
C GLU A 122 9.12 -1.79 -5.56
N HIS A 123 8.13 -2.45 -4.98
CA HIS A 123 6.87 -2.79 -5.65
C HIS A 123 5.76 -2.83 -4.60
N GLU A 124 4.58 -2.39 -4.99
CA GLU A 124 3.42 -2.58 -4.15
C GLU A 124 2.20 -2.84 -5.04
N HIS A 125 1.23 -3.52 -4.46
CA HIS A 125 -0.01 -3.83 -5.15
C HIS A 125 -1.15 -3.71 -4.14
N PHE A 126 -2.04 -2.73 -4.35
CA PHE A 126 -3.25 -2.59 -3.57
C PHE A 126 -4.44 -2.69 -4.52
N SER A 127 -5.39 -3.55 -4.20
CA SER A 127 -6.54 -3.77 -5.07
C SER A 127 -7.70 -4.36 -4.28
N GLN A 128 -8.81 -4.50 -4.96
CA GLN A 128 -9.98 -5.21 -4.47
C GLN A 128 -10.21 -6.41 -5.38
N PRO A 129 -10.76 -7.50 -4.86
CA PRO A 129 -11.08 -8.63 -5.73
C PRO A 129 -12.16 -8.23 -6.74
N ALA A 130 -12.01 -8.69 -7.95
CA ALA A 130 -13.03 -8.49 -8.96
C ALA A 130 -14.22 -9.41 -8.63
N GLU A 131 -15.42 -8.89 -8.74
CA GLU A 131 -16.61 -9.64 -8.35
C GLU A 131 -16.86 -10.83 -9.24
N ASP A 132 -16.72 -10.65 -10.55
CA ASP A 132 -17.02 -11.73 -11.49
C ASP A 132 -16.20 -11.54 -12.76
N PRO A 133 -14.86 -11.76 -12.69
CA PRO A 133 -13.98 -11.43 -13.81
C PRO A 133 -14.19 -12.29 -15.07
N TYR A 134 -14.75 -13.48 -14.91
CA TYR A 134 -14.94 -14.38 -16.05
C TYR A 134 -16.42 -14.53 -16.43
N GLY A 135 -17.34 -13.92 -15.66
CA GLY A 135 -18.75 -14.04 -15.94
C GLY A 135 -19.35 -15.40 -15.60
N THR A 136 -18.69 -16.16 -14.72
CA THR A 136 -19.11 -17.50 -14.34
C THR A 136 -19.40 -17.64 -12.85
N GLY A 137 -19.36 -16.54 -12.11
CA GLY A 137 -19.54 -16.56 -10.67
C GLY A 137 -18.29 -17.04 -9.95
N ASP A 138 -18.45 -17.32 -8.67
CA ASP A 138 -17.35 -17.77 -7.83
C ASP A 138 -17.19 -19.29 -7.95
N TRP A 139 -16.14 -19.71 -8.62
CA TRP A 139 -15.88 -21.14 -8.81
C TRP A 139 -15.36 -21.81 -7.52
N LEU A 140 -15.04 -21.01 -6.48
CA LEU A 140 -14.59 -21.53 -5.19
C LEU A 140 -15.69 -21.47 -4.14
N GLU A 141 -16.94 -21.48 -4.59
CA GLU A 141 -18.09 -21.26 -3.72
C GLU A 141 -18.21 -22.26 -2.57
N SER A 142 -17.62 -23.42 -2.74
CA SER A 142 -17.70 -24.45 -1.70
C SER A 142 -16.66 -24.29 -0.58
N GLU A 143 -15.83 -23.32 -0.67
CA GLU A 143 -14.73 -23.09 0.25
C GLU A 143 -15.14 -22.69 1.70
#